data_9115b2aecdcbb07eb7cfbb1282bf6434
#
_entry.id   9115b2aecdcbb07eb7cfbb1282bf6434
#
_cell.length_a   1.000
_cell.length_b   1.000
_cell.length_c   1.000
_cell.angle_alpha   90.00
_cell.angle_beta   90.00
_cell.angle_gamma   90.00
#
_symmetry.space_group_name_H-M   'P 1'
#
loop_
_entity.id
_entity.type
_entity.pdbx_description
1 polymer ?
#
loop_
_entity_poly.entity_id
_entity_poly.type
_entity_poly.pdbx_seq_one_letter_code
_entity_poly.pdbx_strand_id
1 'polypeptide(L)'
;MKTFRFIIVLFFSLIFFSACREKNVCTTAHVTLEDYDSFKVDEYATYSHRVRAVIDSMIRNDKDELTADFRTRSYYLHEGDFLWVNRHGVTTQADTLLEYLRQVKDMGFSPKRFCVKDIEENLQRMRNLDFDEKHSINQVLGCLEYQLTKAYLRYSAGQRFGYLNPTYLFNRIDTLKPNRPDTIKRAVRYRGLFDVKMEHAGLQFFVLALRKIITDSVPAFLRDIQPKSPFYLALLDDYKTGEGDKAWRARVWCNMERSRWRLADSPDKHKRYVLVNIPSFHLMAVDNKDTLSMRIGCGSYATKTPLLTSAIKRMDVNPKWIVPRSIVEKDMIHYFSRSYCERRGFYVMDRSTGKEVDMNLVHRGMLLDKQYAIVQRGGKGNSLGRLIFRFDNNFSVYLHDTPSRDFFNQADRGVSHGCVRVEKPFELAKFILKDKDEKFFENLNYCMTADSLTEKKRIIGSVKVKPALPLFLTYYTLYPLNGEKKSGWVSYPDVYGYDKVIYDFLMRNYR
;
A
#
# COMPACT_ATOMS: atom_id res chain seq x y z
N MET A 1 48.64 33.91 31.54
CA MET A 1 47.71 33.35 30.53
C MET A 1 48.20 32.05 29.87
N LYS A 2 48.91 31.17 30.57
CA LYS A 2 49.38 29.86 30.02
C LYS A 2 48.95 28.63 30.82
N THR A 3 48.21 28.80 31.91
CA THR A 3 47.80 27.71 32.82
C THR A 3 46.34 27.27 32.64
N PHE A 4 45.56 27.97 31.77
CA PHE A 4 44.13 27.64 31.56
C PHE A 4 43.85 26.72 30.36
N ARG A 5 44.84 26.44 29.51
CA ARG A 5 44.67 25.54 28.32
C ARG A 5 44.94 24.08 28.60
N PHE A 6 45.53 23.70 29.73
CA PHE A 6 45.86 22.31 30.04
C PHE A 6 44.75 21.56 30.78
N ILE A 7 43.81 22.26 31.42
CA ILE A 7 42.72 21.63 32.16
C ILE A 7 41.56 21.21 31.24
N ILE A 8 41.37 21.90 30.09
CA ILE A 8 40.28 21.56 29.15
C ILE A 8 40.60 20.31 28.31
N VAL A 9 41.86 19.99 28.05
CA VAL A 9 42.26 18.80 27.29
C VAL A 9 42.16 17.50 28.15
N LEU A 10 42.30 17.61 29.47
CA LEU A 10 42.16 16.46 30.38
C LEU A 10 40.68 16.09 30.64
N PHE A 11 39.77 17.08 30.52
CA PHE A 11 38.32 16.80 30.68
C PHE A 11 37.67 16.20 29.45
N PHE A 12 38.24 16.39 28.24
CA PHE A 12 37.74 15.78 26.99
C PHE A 12 38.23 14.34 26.79
N SER A 13 39.36 13.94 27.39
CA SER A 13 39.84 12.55 27.33
C SER A 13 39.16 11.62 28.35
N LEU A 14 38.47 12.14 29.36
CA LEU A 14 37.69 11.33 30.32
C LEU A 14 36.27 11.02 29.89
N ILE A 15 35.75 11.72 28.85
CA ILE A 15 34.40 11.50 28.35
C ILE A 15 34.35 10.38 27.28
N PHE A 16 35.49 9.98 26.73
CA PHE A 16 35.55 8.92 25.69
C PHE A 16 35.72 7.51 26.25
N PHE A 17 35.92 7.29 27.55
CA PHE A 17 36.10 5.98 28.16
C PHE A 17 34.85 5.41 28.85
N SER A 18 33.68 6.07 28.75
CA SER A 18 32.46 5.64 29.46
C SER A 18 31.39 5.05 28.52
N ALA A 19 31.71 4.57 27.31
CA ALA A 19 30.76 4.04 26.36
C ALA A 19 30.92 2.56 26.00
N CYS A 20 31.72 1.81 26.76
CA CYS A 20 31.59 0.34 26.75
C CYS A 20 30.57 -0.05 27.83
N ARG A 21 29.27 0.15 27.54
CA ARG A 21 28.23 -0.54 28.29
C ARG A 21 28.40 -2.04 27.96
N GLU A 22 28.73 -2.82 28.98
CA GLU A 22 28.70 -4.27 28.88
C GLU A 22 27.36 -4.69 28.26
N LYS A 23 27.42 -5.40 27.15
CA LYS A 23 26.21 -5.95 26.55
C LYS A 23 25.68 -7.04 27.47
N ASN A 24 24.45 -6.93 27.93
CA ASN A 24 23.80 -7.94 28.74
C ASN A 24 23.80 -9.28 28.00
N VAL A 25 24.16 -10.35 28.68
CA VAL A 25 24.32 -11.70 28.12
C VAL A 25 23.06 -12.53 28.31
N CYS A 26 22.72 -13.34 27.30
CA CYS A 26 21.52 -14.19 27.27
C CYS A 26 21.71 -15.55 27.92
N THR A 27 22.91 -15.85 28.48
CA THR A 27 23.19 -17.15 29.09
C THR A 27 22.88 -17.15 30.58
N THR A 28 22.11 -18.13 31.05
CA THR A 28 21.75 -18.30 32.46
C THR A 28 22.90 -18.84 33.33
N ALA A 29 23.96 -19.31 32.70
CA ALA A 29 25.03 -20.05 33.39
C ALA A 29 26.21 -19.17 33.82
N HIS A 30 26.18 -17.86 33.68
CA HIS A 30 27.32 -16.98 33.96
C HIS A 30 28.64 -17.34 33.27
N VAL A 31 28.57 -18.17 32.23
CA VAL A 31 29.71 -18.69 31.45
C VAL A 31 29.84 -17.84 30.19
N THR A 32 31.03 -17.32 29.94
CA THR A 32 31.33 -16.55 28.71
C THR A 32 31.84 -17.48 27.60
N LEU A 33 31.90 -17.00 26.35
CA LEU A 33 32.52 -17.76 25.27
C LEU A 33 34.00 -17.99 25.49
N GLU A 34 34.69 -17.16 26.30
CA GLU A 34 36.07 -17.32 26.73
C GLU A 34 36.22 -18.53 27.70
N ASP A 35 35.20 -18.78 28.53
CA ASP A 35 35.17 -19.95 29.40
C ASP A 35 35.01 -21.25 28.60
N TYR A 36 34.26 -21.21 27.49
CA TYR A 36 34.11 -22.37 26.59
C TYR A 36 35.44 -22.82 25.96
N ASP A 37 36.32 -21.89 25.61
CA ASP A 37 37.62 -22.18 25.04
C ASP A 37 38.52 -22.98 26.04
N SER A 38 38.22 -22.90 27.34
CA SER A 38 38.91 -23.64 28.36
C SER A 38 38.59 -25.14 28.40
N PHE A 39 37.49 -25.57 27.81
CA PHE A 39 37.05 -26.98 27.84
C PHE A 39 37.89 -27.88 26.96
N LYS A 40 38.74 -27.37 26.07
CA LYS A 40 39.64 -28.12 25.17
C LYS A 40 38.96 -29.23 24.36
N VAL A 41 37.66 -29.08 24.08
CA VAL A 41 36.84 -30.01 23.29
C VAL A 41 36.37 -29.23 22.06
N ASP A 42 36.50 -29.82 20.88
CA ASP A 42 36.23 -29.14 19.61
C ASP A 42 34.79 -28.60 19.50
N GLU A 43 33.81 -29.25 20.11
CA GLU A 43 32.40 -28.85 20.13
C GLU A 43 32.16 -27.56 20.91
N TYR A 44 33.05 -27.24 21.87
CA TYR A 44 32.94 -26.06 22.75
C TYR A 44 33.92 -24.94 22.37
N ALA A 45 34.96 -25.23 21.61
CA ALA A 45 35.93 -24.22 21.21
C ALA A 45 35.32 -23.24 20.17
N THR A 46 35.38 -21.95 20.49
CA THR A 46 34.79 -20.89 19.63
C THR A 46 35.84 -20.26 18.72
N TYR A 47 35.51 -20.26 17.43
CA TYR A 47 36.35 -19.63 16.40
C TYR A 47 35.48 -18.76 15.46
N SER A 48 35.78 -17.48 15.39
CA SER A 48 35.04 -16.55 14.58
C SER A 48 34.96 -16.95 13.09
N HIS A 49 36.05 -17.54 12.56
CA HIS A 49 36.07 -18.02 11.17
C HIS A 49 35.16 -19.26 10.98
N ARG A 50 34.99 -20.13 11.98
CA ARG A 50 34.05 -21.27 11.91
C ARG A 50 32.60 -20.78 11.97
N VAL A 51 32.30 -19.82 12.85
CA VAL A 51 30.97 -19.15 12.90
C VAL A 51 30.65 -18.49 11.56
N ARG A 52 31.63 -17.80 10.96
CA ARG A 52 31.49 -17.21 9.64
C ARG A 52 31.20 -18.24 8.55
N ALA A 53 31.91 -19.36 8.55
CA ALA A 53 31.69 -20.44 7.59
C ALA A 53 30.26 -21.02 7.66
N VAL A 54 29.67 -21.10 8.85
CA VAL A 54 28.27 -21.52 9.04
C VAL A 54 27.33 -20.48 8.40
N ILE A 55 27.53 -19.20 8.66
CA ILE A 55 26.72 -18.10 8.05
C ILE A 55 26.81 -18.18 6.53
N ASP A 56 27.99 -18.35 5.95
CA ASP A 56 28.21 -18.49 4.51
C ASP A 56 27.47 -19.69 3.92
N SER A 57 27.43 -20.81 4.65
CA SER A 57 26.65 -21.99 4.27
C SER A 57 25.14 -21.66 4.26
N MET A 58 24.66 -20.97 5.28
CA MET A 58 23.25 -20.55 5.34
C MET A 58 22.88 -19.60 4.20
N ILE A 59 23.74 -18.63 3.87
CA ILE A 59 23.54 -17.71 2.75
C ILE A 59 23.39 -18.47 1.42
N ARG A 60 24.27 -19.45 1.16
CA ARG A 60 24.22 -20.27 -0.08
C ARG A 60 22.92 -21.07 -0.19
N ASN A 61 22.37 -21.51 0.92
CA ASN A 61 21.16 -22.33 0.98
C ASN A 61 19.86 -21.51 1.08
N ASP A 62 19.95 -20.23 1.42
CA ASP A 62 18.79 -19.36 1.55
C ASP A 62 18.27 -18.90 0.18
N LYS A 63 17.12 -19.46 -0.23
CA LYS A 63 16.44 -19.17 -1.50
C LYS A 63 15.23 -18.21 -1.35
N ASP A 64 15.00 -17.69 -0.16
CA ASP A 64 13.93 -16.74 0.08
C ASP A 64 14.19 -15.40 -0.65
N GLU A 65 13.16 -14.82 -1.28
CA GLU A 65 13.28 -13.68 -2.21
C GLU A 65 12.70 -12.36 -1.67
N LEU A 66 12.30 -12.33 -0.40
CA LEU A 66 11.80 -11.07 0.18
C LEU A 66 12.94 -10.05 0.30
N THR A 67 12.58 -8.77 0.25
CA THR A 67 13.57 -7.68 0.39
C THR A 67 14.38 -7.78 1.68
N ALA A 68 13.74 -8.16 2.79
CA ALA A 68 14.41 -8.36 4.08
C ALA A 68 15.46 -9.49 4.00
N ASP A 69 15.14 -10.60 3.32
CA ASP A 69 16.06 -11.73 3.16
C ASP A 69 17.27 -11.36 2.30
N PHE A 70 17.02 -10.62 1.20
CA PHE A 70 18.10 -10.07 0.39
C PHE A 70 19.00 -9.14 1.22
N ARG A 71 18.45 -8.30 2.09
CA ARG A 71 19.23 -7.41 2.96
C ARG A 71 20.05 -8.19 3.99
N THR A 72 19.50 -9.25 4.56
CA THR A 72 20.23 -10.14 5.47
C THR A 72 21.42 -10.76 4.76
N ARG A 73 21.20 -11.41 3.61
CA ARG A 73 22.28 -12.01 2.81
C ARG A 73 23.34 -10.98 2.42
N SER A 74 22.90 -9.80 1.92
CA SER A 74 23.80 -8.73 1.51
C SER A 74 24.68 -8.23 2.65
N TYR A 75 24.14 -8.12 3.86
CA TYR A 75 24.91 -7.68 5.02
C TYR A 75 26.08 -8.61 5.31
N TYR A 76 25.85 -9.92 5.38
CA TYR A 76 26.90 -10.87 5.69
C TYR A 76 27.83 -11.19 4.49
N LEU A 77 27.34 -11.11 3.26
CA LEU A 77 28.20 -11.23 2.06
C LEU A 77 29.24 -10.09 1.93
N HIS A 78 28.95 -8.94 2.54
CA HIS A 78 29.90 -7.80 2.62
C HIS A 78 30.65 -7.79 3.97
N GLU A 79 30.84 -8.94 4.56
CA GLU A 79 31.61 -9.14 5.80
C GLU A 79 31.09 -8.32 7.00
N GLY A 80 29.76 -8.11 7.07
CA GLY A 80 29.13 -7.43 8.21
C GLY A 80 29.50 -8.07 9.54
N ASP A 81 29.70 -7.28 10.57
CA ASP A 81 30.02 -7.74 11.91
C ASP A 81 28.93 -8.63 12.51
N PHE A 82 29.28 -9.44 13.50
CA PHE A 82 28.29 -10.17 14.28
C PHE A 82 27.42 -9.19 15.08
N LEU A 83 26.10 -9.35 14.97
CA LEU A 83 25.11 -8.43 15.55
C LEU A 83 24.57 -8.92 16.89
N TRP A 84 24.28 -10.22 16.97
CA TRP A 84 23.63 -10.87 18.12
C TRP A 84 24.60 -11.64 18.99
N VAL A 85 25.74 -12.00 18.44
CA VAL A 85 26.76 -12.82 19.08
C VAL A 85 28.00 -11.98 19.34
N ASN A 86 28.58 -12.12 20.52
CA ASN A 86 29.86 -11.51 20.90
C ASN A 86 30.63 -12.48 21.81
N ARG A 87 31.83 -12.08 22.30
CA ARG A 87 32.67 -12.88 23.20
C ARG A 87 31.99 -13.30 24.52
N HIS A 88 30.84 -12.74 24.86
CA HIS A 88 30.08 -13.09 26.06
C HIS A 88 28.86 -13.95 25.76
N GLY A 89 28.69 -14.41 24.53
CA GLY A 89 27.56 -15.22 24.08
C GLY A 89 26.55 -14.45 23.24
N VAL A 90 25.28 -14.81 23.35
CA VAL A 90 24.17 -14.20 22.61
C VAL A 90 23.59 -13.05 23.44
N THR A 91 23.31 -11.91 22.82
CA THR A 91 22.74 -10.74 23.51
C THR A 91 21.31 -11.00 23.98
N THR A 92 20.90 -10.40 25.11
CA THR A 92 19.53 -10.52 25.68
C THR A 92 18.43 -9.98 24.74
N GLN A 93 18.78 -9.15 23.77
CA GLN A 93 17.87 -8.68 22.72
C GLN A 93 17.27 -9.81 21.89
N ALA A 94 17.99 -10.96 21.79
CA ALA A 94 17.51 -12.15 21.10
C ALA A 94 16.25 -12.72 21.77
N ASP A 95 16.20 -12.74 23.11
CA ASP A 95 15.01 -13.18 23.85
C ASP A 95 13.83 -12.26 23.61
N THR A 96 14.08 -10.95 23.68
CA THR A 96 13.03 -9.96 23.36
C THR A 96 12.48 -10.16 21.94
N LEU A 97 13.36 -10.36 20.96
CA LEU A 97 12.90 -10.64 19.60
C LEU A 97 12.07 -11.94 19.55
N LEU A 98 12.53 -13.01 20.19
CA LEU A 98 11.85 -14.31 20.21
C LEU A 98 10.43 -14.19 20.80
N GLU A 99 10.21 -13.37 21.83
CA GLU A 99 8.88 -13.11 22.38
C GLU A 99 7.93 -12.51 21.33
N TYR A 100 8.38 -11.55 20.53
CA TYR A 100 7.59 -11.01 19.42
C TYR A 100 7.38 -12.04 18.29
N LEU A 101 8.39 -12.85 17.98
CA LEU A 101 8.28 -13.85 16.92
C LEU A 101 7.34 -15.00 17.29
N ARG A 102 7.21 -15.38 18.56
CA ARG A 102 6.21 -16.35 19.04
C ARG A 102 4.77 -15.90 18.77
N GLN A 103 4.53 -14.58 18.73
CA GLN A 103 3.21 -14.00 18.49
C GLN A 103 2.84 -13.91 17.00
N VAL A 104 3.73 -14.25 16.06
CA VAL A 104 3.41 -14.16 14.61
C VAL A 104 2.26 -15.07 14.21
N LYS A 105 2.07 -16.21 14.91
CA LYS A 105 0.92 -17.12 14.71
C LYS A 105 -0.44 -16.43 14.96
N ASP A 106 -0.48 -15.52 15.93
CA ASP A 106 -1.68 -14.76 16.29
C ASP A 106 -2.06 -13.72 15.22
N MET A 107 -1.09 -13.40 14.35
CA MET A 107 -1.26 -12.53 13.19
C MET A 107 -1.47 -13.30 11.87
N GLY A 108 -1.62 -14.63 11.93
CA GLY A 108 -1.85 -15.49 10.76
C GLY A 108 -0.59 -16.01 10.06
N PHE A 109 0.60 -15.73 10.58
CA PHE A 109 1.86 -16.18 9.97
C PHE A 109 2.37 -17.49 10.56
N SER A 110 3.10 -18.26 9.76
CA SER A 110 3.76 -19.47 10.24
C SER A 110 5.03 -19.11 11.03
N PRO A 111 5.18 -19.58 12.28
CA PRO A 111 6.42 -19.44 13.05
C PRO A 111 7.66 -19.96 12.32
N LYS A 112 7.50 -20.99 11.47
CA LYS A 112 8.59 -21.56 10.65
C LYS A 112 9.20 -20.52 9.71
N ARG A 113 8.39 -19.61 9.15
CA ARG A 113 8.87 -18.55 8.24
C ARG A 113 9.72 -17.49 8.95
N PHE A 114 9.70 -17.47 10.27
CA PHE A 114 10.50 -16.62 11.15
C PHE A 114 11.53 -17.41 11.96
N CYS A 115 11.81 -18.64 11.57
CA CYS A 115 12.80 -19.52 12.23
C CYS A 115 12.58 -19.69 13.74
N VAL A 116 11.32 -19.54 14.23
CA VAL A 116 11.04 -19.47 15.69
C VAL A 116 11.53 -20.68 16.42
N LYS A 117 11.22 -21.89 15.90
CA LYS A 117 11.63 -23.15 16.54
C LYS A 117 13.15 -23.30 16.59
N ASP A 118 13.82 -23.04 15.46
CA ASP A 118 15.27 -23.19 15.36
C ASP A 118 16.01 -22.21 16.26
N ILE A 119 15.53 -20.95 16.33
CA ILE A 119 16.06 -19.92 17.24
C ILE A 119 15.86 -20.36 18.69
N GLU A 120 14.68 -20.85 19.05
CA GLU A 120 14.33 -21.27 20.41
C GLU A 120 15.20 -22.46 20.86
N GLU A 121 15.34 -23.49 20.01
CA GLU A 121 16.18 -24.66 20.29
C GLU A 121 17.65 -24.29 20.45
N ASN A 122 18.17 -23.42 19.57
CA ASN A 122 19.55 -22.98 19.63
C ASN A 122 19.84 -22.10 20.85
N LEU A 123 18.92 -21.20 21.24
CA LEU A 123 19.02 -20.42 22.47
C LEU A 123 19.00 -21.34 23.70
N GLN A 124 18.16 -22.39 23.67
CA GLN A 124 18.12 -23.38 24.77
C GLN A 124 19.42 -24.18 24.86
N ARG A 125 20.03 -24.58 23.71
CA ARG A 125 21.36 -25.22 23.71
C ARG A 125 22.42 -24.33 24.34
N MET A 126 22.44 -23.04 24.00
CA MET A 126 23.35 -22.07 24.61
C MET A 126 23.19 -21.98 26.14
N ARG A 127 21.96 -22.05 26.64
CA ARG A 127 21.65 -21.95 28.08
C ARG A 127 22.03 -23.22 28.84
N ASN A 128 21.85 -24.36 28.21
CA ASN A 128 22.07 -25.66 28.82
C ASN A 128 23.50 -26.20 28.58
N LEU A 129 24.34 -25.51 27.79
CA LEU A 129 25.64 -25.99 27.37
C LEU A 129 25.54 -27.34 26.63
N ASP A 130 24.48 -27.54 25.86
CA ASP A 130 24.14 -28.77 25.15
C ASP A 130 24.71 -28.74 23.73
N PHE A 131 26.00 -29.07 23.58
CA PHE A 131 26.70 -29.12 22.31
C PHE A 131 27.16 -30.54 22.00
N ASP A 132 27.10 -30.90 20.71
CA ASP A 132 27.53 -32.19 20.18
C ASP A 132 28.22 -32.01 18.80
N GLU A 133 28.67 -33.06 18.18
CA GLU A 133 29.33 -33.01 16.86
C GLU A 133 28.52 -32.31 15.77
N LYS A 134 27.18 -32.43 15.81
CA LYS A 134 26.26 -31.81 14.83
C LYS A 134 25.86 -30.39 15.22
N HIS A 135 25.92 -30.08 16.49
CA HIS A 135 25.51 -28.81 17.08
C HIS A 135 26.66 -28.26 17.93
N SER A 136 27.85 -28.16 17.34
CA SER A 136 28.97 -27.50 18.00
C SER A 136 28.62 -26.03 18.31
N ILE A 137 29.28 -25.43 19.28
CA ILE A 137 29.07 -24.05 19.66
C ILE A 137 29.15 -23.08 18.43
N ASN A 138 30.11 -23.32 17.52
CA ASN A 138 30.24 -22.50 16.31
C ASN A 138 29.04 -22.64 15.36
N GLN A 139 28.50 -23.88 15.25
CA GLN A 139 27.29 -24.14 14.45
C GLN A 139 26.09 -23.42 15.06
N VAL A 140 25.89 -23.54 16.37
CA VAL A 140 24.78 -22.91 17.10
C VAL A 140 24.85 -21.37 16.99
N LEU A 141 26.03 -20.78 17.23
CA LEU A 141 26.24 -19.33 17.15
C LEU A 141 26.03 -18.80 15.74
N GLY A 142 26.55 -19.48 14.70
CA GLY A 142 26.36 -19.06 13.30
C GLY A 142 24.91 -19.16 12.86
N CYS A 143 24.19 -20.21 13.27
CA CYS A 143 22.75 -20.34 13.02
C CYS A 143 21.96 -19.22 13.71
N LEU A 144 22.22 -18.95 14.99
CA LEU A 144 21.55 -17.87 15.73
C LEU A 144 21.80 -16.49 15.10
N GLU A 145 23.04 -16.18 14.77
CA GLU A 145 23.44 -14.90 14.18
C GLU A 145 22.66 -14.62 12.90
N TYR A 146 22.61 -15.59 11.98
CA TYR A 146 21.93 -15.44 10.69
C TYR A 146 20.41 -15.45 10.84
N GLN A 147 19.84 -16.41 11.59
CA GLN A 147 18.38 -16.57 11.72
C GLN A 147 17.74 -15.43 12.49
N LEU A 148 18.38 -14.95 13.56
CA LEU A 148 17.91 -13.77 14.31
C LEU A 148 17.89 -12.53 13.42
N THR A 149 18.94 -12.26 12.64
CA THR A 149 18.98 -11.13 11.72
C THR A 149 17.89 -11.23 10.65
N LYS A 150 17.74 -12.42 10.03
CA LYS A 150 16.72 -12.68 9.02
C LYS A 150 15.30 -12.46 9.56
N ALA A 151 15.00 -13.08 10.69
CA ALA A 151 13.70 -12.98 11.34
C ALA A 151 13.41 -11.55 11.80
N TYR A 152 14.38 -10.87 12.38
CA TYR A 152 14.28 -9.50 12.85
C TYR A 152 13.99 -8.51 11.72
N LEU A 153 14.74 -8.54 10.62
CA LEU A 153 14.53 -7.65 9.48
C LEU A 153 13.19 -7.94 8.80
N ARG A 154 12.81 -9.21 8.65
CA ARG A 154 11.52 -9.63 8.08
C ARG A 154 10.34 -9.15 8.95
N TYR A 155 10.42 -9.40 10.25
CA TYR A 155 9.41 -8.97 11.22
C TYR A 155 9.29 -7.44 11.26
N SER A 156 10.42 -6.75 11.41
CA SER A 156 10.44 -5.28 11.56
C SER A 156 9.89 -4.57 10.32
N ALA A 157 10.30 -4.99 9.13
CA ALA A 157 9.80 -4.42 7.88
C ALA A 157 8.30 -4.69 7.72
N GLY A 158 7.84 -5.92 8.00
CA GLY A 158 6.44 -6.31 7.89
C GLY A 158 5.52 -5.58 8.86
N GLN A 159 5.92 -5.43 10.12
CA GLN A 159 5.12 -4.69 11.12
C GLN A 159 5.07 -3.20 10.80
N ARG A 160 6.17 -2.62 10.34
CA ARG A 160 6.25 -1.18 10.07
C ARG A 160 5.51 -0.76 8.80
N PHE A 161 5.59 -1.56 7.71
CA PHE A 161 5.16 -1.13 6.37
C PHE A 161 4.18 -2.07 5.69
N GLY A 162 3.88 -3.23 6.29
CA GLY A 162 3.19 -4.34 5.67
C GLY A 162 4.15 -5.40 5.13
N TYR A 163 3.65 -6.62 5.04
CA TYR A 163 4.41 -7.80 4.61
C TYR A 163 4.51 -7.95 3.09
N LEU A 164 3.79 -7.10 2.35
CA LEU A 164 3.87 -7.00 0.90
C LEU A 164 4.00 -5.55 0.44
N ASN A 165 4.57 -5.35 -0.75
CA ASN A 165 4.59 -4.04 -1.39
C ASN A 165 3.39 -3.91 -2.35
N PRO A 166 2.32 -3.15 -1.99
CA PRO A 166 1.11 -3.06 -2.80
C PRO A 166 1.36 -2.36 -4.15
N THR A 167 2.28 -1.40 -4.21
CA THR A 167 2.65 -0.72 -5.46
C THR A 167 3.22 -1.72 -6.47
N TYR A 168 4.09 -2.60 -6.01
CA TYR A 168 4.67 -3.64 -6.86
C TYR A 168 3.61 -4.69 -7.25
N LEU A 169 2.79 -5.14 -6.28
CA LEU A 169 1.85 -6.23 -6.47
C LEU A 169 0.70 -5.81 -7.39
N PHE A 170 -0.02 -4.72 -7.05
CA PHE A 170 -1.21 -4.33 -7.80
C PHE A 170 -0.91 -3.80 -9.20
N ASN A 171 0.23 -3.16 -9.42
CA ASN A 171 0.62 -2.69 -10.74
C ASN A 171 1.15 -3.81 -11.66
N ARG A 172 1.03 -5.09 -11.26
CA ARG A 172 1.41 -6.26 -12.05
C ARG A 172 0.30 -7.31 -12.19
N ILE A 173 -0.94 -6.98 -11.79
CA ILE A 173 -2.09 -7.88 -11.89
C ILE A 173 -2.59 -7.98 -13.34
N ASP A 174 -2.83 -6.84 -13.98
CA ASP A 174 -3.46 -6.78 -15.29
C ASP A 174 -2.39 -6.57 -16.39
N THR A 175 -2.14 -7.61 -17.17
CA THR A 175 -1.24 -7.51 -18.34
C THR A 175 -1.92 -6.81 -19.51
N LEU A 176 -1.19 -5.92 -20.15
CA LEU A 176 -1.62 -5.28 -21.40
C LEU A 176 -1.20 -6.14 -22.58
N LYS A 177 -2.18 -6.65 -23.34
CA LYS A 177 -1.90 -7.36 -24.58
C LYS A 177 -1.28 -6.37 -25.60
N PRO A 178 -0.25 -6.77 -26.37
CA PRO A 178 0.27 -5.95 -27.44
C PRO A 178 -0.82 -5.80 -28.53
N ASN A 179 -0.93 -4.59 -29.07
CA ASN A 179 -1.93 -4.26 -30.11
C ASN A 179 -1.63 -4.94 -31.47
N ARG A 180 -0.46 -5.56 -31.64
CA ARG A 180 -0.06 -6.35 -32.83
C ARG A 180 0.79 -7.54 -32.38
N PRO A 181 0.70 -8.68 -33.10
CA PRO A 181 1.62 -9.79 -32.87
C PRO A 181 3.05 -9.27 -33.11
N ASP A 182 3.85 -9.28 -32.09
CA ASP A 182 5.23 -8.79 -32.14
C ASP A 182 6.18 -9.98 -32.27
N THR A 183 6.99 -10.00 -33.32
CA THR A 183 8.06 -10.99 -33.52
C THR A 183 9.23 -10.78 -32.56
N ILE A 184 9.27 -9.65 -31.86
CA ILE A 184 10.30 -9.30 -30.87
C ILE A 184 9.72 -9.53 -29.47
N LYS A 185 10.40 -10.33 -28.62
CA LYS A 185 10.06 -10.51 -27.21
C LYS A 185 10.21 -9.18 -26.47
N ARG A 186 9.13 -8.41 -26.36
CA ARG A 186 9.10 -7.18 -25.56
C ARG A 186 8.78 -7.50 -24.10
N ALA A 187 9.27 -6.67 -23.20
CA ALA A 187 8.91 -6.75 -21.78
C ALA A 187 7.39 -6.67 -21.58
N VAL A 188 6.90 -7.51 -20.68
CA VAL A 188 5.46 -7.53 -20.32
C VAL A 188 5.06 -6.15 -19.80
N ARG A 189 4.02 -5.56 -20.38
CA ARG A 189 3.45 -4.29 -19.95
C ARG A 189 2.24 -4.55 -19.06
N TYR A 190 2.11 -3.75 -18.01
CA TYR A 190 1.01 -3.86 -17.06
C TYR A 190 0.19 -2.58 -17.03
N ARG A 191 -1.09 -2.72 -16.65
CA ARG A 191 -1.94 -1.57 -16.32
C ARG A 191 -1.60 -1.10 -14.89
N GLY A 192 -1.38 0.19 -14.71
CA GLY A 192 -1.29 0.77 -13.38
C GLY A 192 -2.64 0.72 -12.68
N LEU A 193 -2.65 0.23 -11.44
CA LEU A 193 -3.86 0.09 -10.61
C LEU A 193 -3.67 0.67 -9.20
N PHE A 194 -2.47 1.13 -8.86
CA PHE A 194 -2.15 1.61 -7.54
C PHE A 194 -1.18 2.80 -7.59
N ASP A 195 -1.62 3.96 -7.12
CA ASP A 195 -0.86 5.20 -7.01
C ASP A 195 -1.16 5.88 -5.66
N VAL A 196 -1.08 5.09 -4.60
CA VAL A 196 -1.17 5.61 -3.23
C VAL A 196 0.24 5.89 -2.74
N LYS A 197 0.50 7.14 -2.35
CA LYS A 197 1.80 7.51 -1.77
C LYS A 197 1.94 6.89 -0.39
N MET A 198 3.02 6.13 -0.18
CA MET A 198 3.27 5.43 1.07
C MET A 198 4.76 5.23 1.32
N GLU A 199 5.11 5.05 2.58
CA GLU A 199 6.44 4.67 2.99
C GLU A 199 6.67 3.17 2.73
N HIS A 200 7.89 2.82 2.36
CA HIS A 200 8.32 1.44 2.13
C HIS A 200 9.60 1.14 2.90
N ALA A 201 9.86 -0.15 3.14
CA ALA A 201 11.11 -0.62 3.71
C ALA A 201 12.27 -0.43 2.72
N GLY A 202 12.81 0.80 2.65
CA GLY A 202 13.99 1.14 1.86
C GLY A 202 15.31 0.79 2.56
N LEU A 203 16.45 0.99 1.85
CA LEU A 203 17.78 0.75 2.40
C LEU A 203 18.00 1.43 3.76
N GLN A 204 17.61 2.69 3.89
CA GLN A 204 17.77 3.46 5.13
C GLN A 204 17.06 2.83 6.34
N PHE A 205 15.89 2.24 6.12
CA PHE A 205 15.19 1.53 7.18
C PHE A 205 15.97 0.29 7.64
N PHE A 206 16.49 -0.50 6.73
CA PHE A 206 17.27 -1.70 7.08
C PHE A 206 18.59 -1.35 7.78
N VAL A 207 19.27 -0.30 7.34
CA VAL A 207 20.47 0.22 8.02
C VAL A 207 20.11 0.70 9.43
N LEU A 208 19.00 1.42 9.60
CA LEU A 208 18.51 1.83 10.92
C LEU A 208 18.19 0.61 11.80
N ALA A 209 17.50 -0.39 11.26
CA ALA A 209 17.14 -1.60 12.00
C ALA A 209 18.38 -2.37 12.50
N LEU A 210 19.39 -2.56 11.64
CA LEU A 210 20.66 -3.19 12.02
C LEU A 210 21.39 -2.38 13.10
N ARG A 211 21.41 -1.05 12.95
CA ARG A 211 22.01 -0.15 13.98
C ARG A 211 21.33 -0.31 15.33
N LYS A 212 20.01 -0.59 15.37
CA LYS A 212 19.29 -0.80 16.65
C LYS A 212 19.80 -2.02 17.42
N ILE A 213 20.26 -3.06 16.72
CA ILE A 213 20.89 -4.21 17.36
C ILE A 213 22.23 -3.78 18.01
N ILE A 214 23.07 -3.09 17.23
CA ILE A 214 24.38 -2.62 17.69
C ILE A 214 24.28 -1.68 18.92
N THR A 215 23.24 -0.83 18.94
CA THR A 215 23.02 0.16 20.02
C THR A 215 22.16 -0.35 21.17
N ASP A 216 21.93 -1.64 21.28
CA ASP A 216 21.11 -2.29 22.32
C ASP A 216 19.68 -1.67 22.45
N SER A 217 19.06 -1.35 21.30
CA SER A 217 17.80 -0.62 21.23
C SER A 217 16.67 -1.44 20.59
N VAL A 218 16.84 -2.74 20.39
CA VAL A 218 15.83 -3.64 19.77
C VAL A 218 14.50 -3.62 20.52
N PRO A 219 14.46 -3.69 21.88
CA PRO A 219 13.18 -3.70 22.58
C PRO A 219 12.34 -2.44 22.34
N ALA A 220 12.97 -1.27 22.37
CA ALA A 220 12.30 0.00 22.09
C ALA A 220 11.84 0.09 20.64
N PHE A 221 12.69 -0.33 19.71
CA PHE A 221 12.37 -0.33 18.28
C PHE A 221 11.22 -1.26 17.95
N LEU A 222 11.21 -2.49 18.48
CA LEU A 222 10.11 -3.45 18.26
C LEU A 222 8.77 -2.92 18.79
N ARG A 223 8.75 -2.21 19.92
CA ARG A 223 7.54 -1.56 20.42
C ARG A 223 7.05 -0.43 19.51
N ASP A 224 7.98 0.36 18.96
CA ASP A 224 7.63 1.52 18.12
C ASP A 224 7.06 1.13 16.76
N ILE A 225 7.56 0.08 16.14
CA ILE A 225 7.15 -0.36 14.79
C ILE A 225 5.78 -1.04 14.74
N GLN A 226 5.20 -1.42 15.91
CA GLN A 226 3.89 -2.09 15.94
C GLN A 226 2.79 -1.23 15.33
N PRO A 227 1.87 -1.79 14.54
CA PRO A 227 0.69 -1.10 14.09
C PRO A 227 -0.20 -0.69 15.29
N LYS A 228 -0.57 0.60 15.35
CA LYS A 228 -1.30 1.18 16.49
C LYS A 228 -2.70 1.68 16.11
N SER A 229 -3.11 1.54 14.84
CA SER A 229 -4.44 2.03 14.45
C SER A 229 -5.55 1.22 15.12
N PRO A 230 -6.63 1.87 15.59
CA PRO A 230 -7.77 1.17 16.20
C PRO A 230 -8.37 0.11 15.26
N PHE A 231 -8.36 0.38 13.95
CA PHE A 231 -8.84 -0.55 12.93
C PHE A 231 -7.99 -1.83 12.88
N TYR A 232 -6.64 -1.70 12.86
CA TYR A 232 -5.75 -2.87 12.90
C TYR A 232 -5.95 -3.69 14.18
N LEU A 233 -6.00 -3.02 15.33
CA LEU A 233 -6.15 -3.69 16.63
C LEU A 233 -7.47 -4.45 16.72
N ALA A 234 -8.55 -3.88 16.16
CA ALA A 234 -9.84 -4.55 16.10
C ALA A 234 -9.80 -5.81 15.22
N LEU A 235 -9.15 -5.73 14.03
CA LEU A 235 -8.98 -6.88 13.14
C LEU A 235 -8.11 -7.97 13.78
N LEU A 236 -7.05 -7.59 14.47
CA LEU A 236 -6.17 -8.53 15.17
C LEU A 236 -6.91 -9.26 16.31
N ASP A 237 -7.73 -8.54 17.04
CA ASP A 237 -8.56 -9.10 18.12
C ASP A 237 -9.56 -10.12 17.56
N ASP A 238 -10.29 -9.76 16.50
CA ASP A 238 -11.20 -10.65 15.79
C ASP A 238 -10.48 -11.89 15.22
N TYR A 239 -9.28 -11.70 14.64
CA TYR A 239 -8.48 -12.82 14.10
C TYR A 239 -8.05 -13.80 15.20
N LYS A 240 -7.73 -13.30 16.40
CA LYS A 240 -7.31 -14.12 17.57
C LYS A 240 -8.43 -14.94 18.16
N THR A 241 -9.69 -14.49 18.11
CA THR A 241 -10.83 -15.27 18.61
C THR A 241 -10.97 -16.61 17.90
N GLY A 242 -10.46 -16.68 16.67
CA GLY A 242 -10.55 -17.89 15.85
C GLY A 242 -11.93 -18.13 15.25
N GLU A 243 -12.88 -17.22 15.49
CA GLU A 243 -14.25 -17.29 14.98
C GLU A 243 -14.31 -17.09 13.46
N GLY A 244 -15.42 -17.51 12.87
CA GLY A 244 -15.66 -17.44 11.45
C GLY A 244 -15.04 -18.57 10.62
N ASP A 245 -15.53 -18.69 9.40
CA ASP A 245 -15.04 -19.66 8.44
C ASP A 245 -13.70 -19.27 7.81
N LYS A 246 -13.16 -20.14 6.97
CA LYS A 246 -11.88 -19.89 6.27
C LYS A 246 -11.92 -18.62 5.42
N ALA A 247 -13.05 -18.31 4.78
CA ALA A 247 -13.19 -17.14 3.92
C ALA A 247 -13.20 -15.85 4.75
N TRP A 248 -13.88 -15.84 5.89
CA TRP A 248 -13.87 -14.75 6.86
C TRP A 248 -12.45 -14.47 7.36
N ARG A 249 -11.79 -15.50 7.86
CA ARG A 249 -10.40 -15.37 8.39
C ARG A 249 -9.43 -14.87 7.33
N ALA A 250 -9.56 -15.33 6.08
CA ALA A 250 -8.74 -14.82 4.96
C ALA A 250 -9.01 -13.32 4.71
N ARG A 251 -10.27 -12.89 4.80
CA ARG A 251 -10.65 -11.48 4.63
C ARG A 251 -10.15 -10.60 5.76
N VAL A 252 -10.26 -11.05 7.01
CA VAL A 252 -9.67 -10.34 8.17
C VAL A 252 -8.17 -10.18 7.96
N TRP A 253 -7.48 -11.24 7.60
CA TRP A 253 -6.02 -11.24 7.38
C TRP A 253 -5.59 -10.25 6.28
N CYS A 254 -6.31 -10.21 5.15
CA CYS A 254 -6.07 -9.25 4.06
C CYS A 254 -6.28 -7.79 4.51
N ASN A 255 -7.30 -7.52 5.33
CA ASN A 255 -7.53 -6.17 5.84
C ASN A 255 -6.55 -5.78 6.96
N MET A 256 -6.08 -6.73 7.77
CA MET A 256 -4.94 -6.53 8.67
C MET A 256 -3.69 -6.10 7.90
N GLU A 257 -3.41 -6.74 6.76
CA GLU A 257 -2.27 -6.37 5.93
C GLU A 257 -2.42 -4.94 5.38
N ARG A 258 -3.59 -4.57 4.84
CA ARG A 258 -3.84 -3.20 4.36
C ARG A 258 -3.68 -2.15 5.46
N SER A 259 -4.05 -2.48 6.69
CA SER A 259 -3.96 -1.55 7.83
C SER A 259 -2.53 -1.35 8.35
N ARG A 260 -1.57 -2.17 7.93
CA ARG A 260 -0.13 -1.96 8.20
C ARG A 260 0.51 -0.95 7.26
N TRP A 261 -0.10 -0.70 6.09
CA TRP A 261 0.51 0.18 5.11
C TRP A 261 0.63 1.62 5.62
N ARG A 262 1.84 2.17 5.53
CA ARG A 262 2.15 3.53 6.01
C ARG A 262 1.82 4.55 4.92
N LEU A 263 0.58 4.97 4.87
CA LEU A 263 0.13 5.98 3.93
C LEU A 263 0.76 7.33 4.24
N ALA A 264 1.33 7.98 3.23
CA ALA A 264 1.87 9.34 3.37
C ALA A 264 0.75 10.33 3.71
N ASP A 265 -0.44 10.07 3.16
CA ASP A 265 -1.67 10.79 3.47
C ASP A 265 -2.83 9.83 3.67
N SER A 266 -3.70 10.12 4.65
CA SER A 266 -4.81 9.24 5.07
C SER A 266 -5.99 10.07 5.59
N PRO A 267 -7.22 9.54 5.54
CA PRO A 267 -8.42 10.26 5.98
C PRO A 267 -8.36 10.84 7.39
N ASP A 268 -7.73 10.14 8.33
CA ASP A 268 -7.60 10.55 9.74
C ASP A 268 -6.75 11.82 9.95
N LYS A 269 -5.94 12.22 8.94
CA LYS A 269 -5.17 13.47 8.96
C LYS A 269 -5.99 14.70 8.58
N HIS A 270 -7.24 14.50 8.11
CA HIS A 270 -8.08 15.56 7.56
C HIS A 270 -9.42 15.66 8.28
N LYS A 271 -9.84 16.88 8.58
CA LYS A 271 -11.18 17.15 9.10
C LYS A 271 -12.22 17.08 7.99
N ARG A 272 -11.80 17.32 6.74
CA ARG A 272 -12.68 17.36 5.57
C ARG A 272 -12.04 16.64 4.39
N TYR A 273 -12.74 15.64 3.84
CA TYR A 273 -12.23 14.79 2.75
C TYR A 273 -13.35 14.05 2.01
N VAL A 274 -13.03 13.46 0.87
CA VAL A 274 -13.88 12.51 0.15
C VAL A 274 -13.19 11.14 0.15
N LEU A 275 -13.91 10.12 0.58
CA LEU A 275 -13.46 8.73 0.56
C LEU A 275 -14.39 7.90 -0.33
N VAL A 276 -13.81 7.20 -1.28
CA VAL A 276 -14.47 6.21 -2.12
C VAL A 276 -13.96 4.83 -1.70
N ASN A 277 -14.83 3.98 -1.19
CA ASN A 277 -14.50 2.57 -0.96
C ASN A 277 -15.12 1.73 -2.08
N ILE A 278 -14.27 1.21 -2.96
CA ILE A 278 -14.70 0.48 -4.17
C ILE A 278 -15.51 -0.77 -3.82
N PRO A 279 -15.10 -1.67 -2.89
CA PRO A 279 -15.87 -2.86 -2.53
C PRO A 279 -17.28 -2.58 -2.03
N SER A 280 -17.49 -1.45 -1.35
CA SER A 280 -18.82 -1.06 -0.86
C SER A 280 -19.68 -0.38 -1.92
N PHE A 281 -19.09 0.02 -3.04
CA PHE A 281 -19.72 0.89 -4.02
C PHE A 281 -20.31 2.17 -3.42
N HIS A 282 -19.61 2.76 -2.44
CA HIS A 282 -20.02 3.98 -1.77
C HIS A 282 -18.92 5.05 -1.75
N LEU A 283 -19.37 6.28 -1.79
CA LEU A 283 -18.63 7.50 -1.52
C LEU A 283 -19.14 8.11 -0.21
N MET A 284 -18.21 8.50 0.64
CA MET A 284 -18.46 9.32 1.83
C MET A 284 -17.71 10.65 1.69
N ALA A 285 -18.39 11.77 1.77
CA ALA A 285 -17.80 13.08 1.89
C ALA A 285 -17.98 13.54 3.35
N VAL A 286 -16.86 13.68 4.06
CA VAL A 286 -16.82 13.94 5.51
C VAL A 286 -16.38 15.36 5.77
N ASP A 287 -17.09 16.08 6.65
CA ASP A 287 -16.70 17.39 7.17
C ASP A 287 -16.88 17.38 8.69
N ASN A 288 -15.79 17.11 9.42
CA ASN A 288 -15.81 16.85 10.86
C ASN A 288 -16.75 15.67 11.23
N LYS A 289 -17.91 15.96 11.81
CA LYS A 289 -18.91 14.94 12.18
C LYS A 289 -19.99 14.73 11.11
N ASP A 290 -20.11 15.67 10.17
CA ASP A 290 -21.12 15.61 9.12
C ASP A 290 -20.63 14.72 7.99
N THR A 291 -21.50 13.84 7.51
CA THR A 291 -21.17 12.90 6.43
C THR A 291 -22.28 12.88 5.38
N LEU A 292 -21.90 13.20 4.15
CA LEU A 292 -22.72 12.94 2.97
C LEU A 292 -22.33 11.58 2.40
N SER A 293 -23.26 10.64 2.40
CA SER A 293 -23.06 9.32 1.81
C SER A 293 -23.89 9.12 0.55
N MET A 294 -23.31 8.42 -0.46
CA MET A 294 -23.99 8.11 -1.70
C MET A 294 -23.44 6.86 -2.36
N ARG A 295 -24.26 6.24 -3.20
CA ARG A 295 -23.85 5.12 -4.05
C ARG A 295 -22.95 5.61 -5.18
N ILE A 296 -22.06 4.73 -5.64
CA ILE A 296 -21.23 5.00 -6.81
C ILE A 296 -21.29 3.83 -7.81
N GLY A 297 -21.00 4.15 -9.08
CA GLY A 297 -20.55 3.15 -10.06
C GLY A 297 -19.06 3.32 -10.29
N CYS A 298 -18.33 2.23 -10.36
CA CYS A 298 -16.89 2.23 -10.61
C CYS A 298 -16.52 1.37 -11.83
N GLY A 299 -15.23 1.21 -12.12
CA GLY A 299 -14.74 0.34 -13.19
C GLY A 299 -15.20 -1.10 -13.02
N SER A 300 -15.48 -1.76 -14.14
CA SER A 300 -15.74 -3.20 -14.15
C SER A 300 -14.47 -3.99 -13.77
N TYR A 301 -14.61 -5.31 -13.55
CA TYR A 301 -13.45 -6.20 -13.34
C TYR A 301 -12.40 -6.08 -14.45
N ALA A 302 -12.82 -5.91 -15.71
CA ALA A 302 -11.91 -5.74 -16.86
C ALA A 302 -11.29 -4.34 -16.96
N THR A 303 -11.90 -3.33 -16.33
CA THR A 303 -11.49 -1.93 -16.42
C THR A 303 -11.45 -1.28 -15.03
N LYS A 304 -10.80 -1.93 -14.10
CA LYS A 304 -10.74 -1.56 -12.68
C LYS A 304 -10.45 -0.08 -12.43
N THR A 305 -11.15 0.52 -11.49
CA THR A 305 -10.78 1.84 -10.95
C THR A 305 -9.49 1.71 -10.15
N PRO A 306 -8.45 2.52 -10.44
CA PRO A 306 -7.22 2.48 -9.67
C PRO A 306 -7.40 2.99 -8.24
N LEU A 307 -6.63 2.44 -7.31
CA LEU A 307 -6.49 2.97 -5.95
C LEU A 307 -5.50 4.12 -5.95
N LEU A 308 -5.88 5.26 -5.40
CA LEU A 308 -5.02 6.44 -5.39
C LEU A 308 -5.38 7.42 -4.26
N THR A 309 -4.43 8.28 -3.93
CA THR A 309 -4.61 9.45 -3.08
C THR A 309 -4.38 10.71 -3.91
N SER A 310 -5.32 11.64 -3.85
CA SER A 310 -5.26 12.91 -4.59
C SER A 310 -6.06 14.00 -3.88
N ALA A 311 -6.38 15.09 -4.58
CA ALA A 311 -7.28 16.13 -4.08
C ALA A 311 -8.12 16.71 -5.23
N ILE A 312 -9.40 16.94 -4.98
CA ILE A 312 -10.32 17.59 -5.92
C ILE A 312 -9.94 19.07 -6.01
N LYS A 313 -9.55 19.51 -7.20
CA LYS A 313 -9.05 20.86 -7.47
C LYS A 313 -10.01 21.72 -8.29
N ARG A 314 -10.90 21.08 -9.05
CA ARG A 314 -11.79 21.76 -10.00
C ARG A 314 -13.06 20.96 -10.23
N MET A 315 -14.16 21.67 -10.41
CA MET A 315 -15.42 21.15 -10.92
C MET A 315 -15.72 21.78 -12.28
N ASP A 316 -16.04 20.98 -13.30
CA ASP A 316 -16.50 21.47 -14.59
C ASP A 316 -17.99 21.16 -14.75
N VAL A 317 -18.74 22.14 -15.22
CA VAL A 317 -20.17 22.05 -15.46
C VAL A 317 -20.45 21.92 -16.95
N ASN A 318 -21.32 21.00 -17.33
CA ASN A 318 -21.62 20.63 -18.72
C ASN A 318 -20.38 20.37 -19.58
N PRO A 319 -19.48 19.48 -19.12
CA PRO A 319 -18.21 19.24 -19.79
C PRO A 319 -18.41 18.61 -21.17
N LYS A 320 -17.51 18.96 -22.11
CA LYS A 320 -17.33 18.15 -23.31
C LYS A 320 -16.54 16.89 -22.93
N TRP A 321 -16.91 15.73 -23.48
CA TRP A 321 -16.19 14.49 -23.27
C TRP A 321 -15.31 14.13 -24.46
N ILE A 322 -14.00 14.26 -24.32
CA ILE A 322 -13.06 13.71 -25.27
C ILE A 322 -12.96 12.21 -24.98
N VAL A 323 -13.42 11.39 -25.90
CA VAL A 323 -13.48 9.94 -25.71
C VAL A 323 -12.05 9.37 -25.68
N PRO A 324 -11.67 8.64 -24.61
CA PRO A 324 -10.39 7.96 -24.56
C PRO A 324 -10.21 6.98 -25.72
N ARG A 325 -8.99 6.95 -26.29
CA ARG A 325 -8.68 6.08 -27.43
C ARG A 325 -9.01 4.62 -27.17
N SER A 326 -8.75 4.14 -25.96
CA SER A 326 -9.09 2.76 -25.57
C SER A 326 -10.58 2.43 -25.66
N ILE A 327 -11.46 3.42 -25.45
CA ILE A 327 -12.91 3.25 -25.61
C ILE A 327 -13.27 3.30 -27.10
N VAL A 328 -12.62 4.18 -27.86
CA VAL A 328 -12.84 4.23 -29.32
C VAL A 328 -12.47 2.90 -29.96
N GLU A 329 -11.30 2.35 -29.66
CA GLU A 329 -10.77 1.11 -30.23
C GLU A 329 -11.56 -0.13 -29.82
N LYS A 330 -12.05 -0.21 -28.60
CA LYS A 330 -12.74 -1.39 -28.08
C LYS A 330 -14.24 -1.40 -28.36
N ASP A 331 -14.86 -0.21 -28.24
CA ASP A 331 -16.32 -0.12 -28.23
C ASP A 331 -16.84 0.69 -29.42
N MET A 332 -16.50 1.98 -29.54
CA MET A 332 -17.17 2.88 -30.50
C MET A 332 -16.94 2.50 -31.96
N ILE A 333 -15.77 1.99 -32.31
CA ILE A 333 -15.43 1.66 -33.70
C ILE A 333 -16.40 0.65 -34.34
N HIS A 334 -17.09 -0.16 -33.52
CA HIS A 334 -17.99 -1.21 -34.00
C HIS A 334 -19.37 -0.70 -34.43
N TYR A 335 -19.83 0.43 -33.85
CA TYR A 335 -21.15 1.00 -34.08
C TYR A 335 -21.15 2.47 -34.45
N PHE A 336 -19.97 3.04 -34.71
CA PHE A 336 -19.82 4.44 -35.09
C PHE A 336 -20.49 4.67 -36.47
N SER A 337 -21.49 5.54 -36.48
CA SER A 337 -22.20 5.98 -37.68
C SER A 337 -22.62 7.42 -37.53
N ARG A 338 -22.92 8.11 -38.64
CA ARG A 338 -23.42 9.48 -38.65
C ARG A 338 -24.68 9.60 -37.77
N SER A 339 -25.66 8.75 -37.95
CA SER A 339 -26.90 8.76 -37.17
C SER A 339 -26.68 8.50 -35.68
N TYR A 340 -25.71 7.63 -35.33
CA TYR A 340 -25.31 7.43 -33.95
C TYR A 340 -24.70 8.70 -33.35
N CYS A 341 -23.80 9.37 -34.07
CA CYS A 341 -23.14 10.57 -33.63
C CYS A 341 -24.15 11.73 -33.41
N GLU A 342 -25.06 11.95 -34.35
CA GLU A 342 -26.10 12.97 -34.26
C GLU A 342 -27.00 12.72 -33.03
N ARG A 343 -27.55 11.52 -32.87
CA ARG A 343 -28.43 11.18 -31.73
C ARG A 343 -27.73 11.31 -30.37
N ARG A 344 -26.43 11.03 -30.29
CA ARG A 344 -25.68 11.00 -29.03
C ARG A 344 -24.83 12.27 -28.85
N GLY A 345 -24.86 13.23 -29.74
CA GLY A 345 -24.11 14.47 -29.68
C GLY A 345 -22.60 14.31 -29.85
N PHE A 346 -22.15 13.26 -30.57
CA PHE A 346 -20.74 13.08 -30.92
C PHE A 346 -20.35 13.85 -32.18
N TYR A 347 -19.10 14.29 -32.23
CA TYR A 347 -18.45 14.82 -33.42
C TYR A 347 -16.97 14.44 -33.45
N VAL A 348 -16.36 14.55 -34.61
CA VAL A 348 -14.89 14.37 -34.77
C VAL A 348 -14.25 15.74 -34.80
N MET A 349 -13.19 15.91 -34.01
CA MET A 349 -12.42 17.15 -33.91
C MET A 349 -11.00 16.90 -34.41
N ASP A 350 -10.53 17.75 -35.31
CA ASP A 350 -9.13 17.82 -35.66
C ASP A 350 -8.33 18.49 -34.51
N ARG A 351 -7.36 17.79 -33.96
CA ARG A 351 -6.57 18.26 -32.79
C ARG A 351 -5.64 19.41 -33.16
N SER A 352 -5.21 19.51 -34.41
CA SER A 352 -4.30 20.56 -34.87
C SER A 352 -4.98 21.92 -34.97
N THR A 353 -6.22 21.91 -35.42
CA THR A 353 -7.03 23.13 -35.66
C THR A 353 -8.02 23.39 -34.52
N GLY A 354 -8.36 22.39 -33.71
CA GLY A 354 -9.43 22.44 -32.71
C GLY A 354 -10.84 22.51 -33.33
N LYS A 355 -10.99 22.39 -34.64
CA LYS A 355 -12.24 22.52 -35.36
C LYS A 355 -12.94 21.15 -35.52
N GLU A 356 -14.25 21.19 -35.63
CA GLU A 356 -15.09 20.06 -35.98
C GLU A 356 -14.90 19.70 -37.46
N VAL A 357 -14.75 18.40 -37.71
CA VAL A 357 -14.67 17.84 -39.07
C VAL A 357 -16.08 17.60 -39.58
N ASP A 358 -16.32 17.95 -40.86
CA ASP A 358 -17.60 17.61 -41.48
C ASP A 358 -17.84 16.08 -41.44
N MET A 359 -18.99 15.69 -40.87
CA MET A 359 -19.36 14.28 -40.70
C MET A 359 -19.49 13.54 -42.01
N ASN A 360 -19.65 14.22 -43.16
CA ASN A 360 -19.65 13.58 -44.47
C ASN A 360 -18.25 13.12 -44.89
N LEU A 361 -17.21 13.71 -44.33
CA LEU A 361 -15.81 13.36 -44.60
C LEU A 361 -15.25 12.33 -43.61
N VAL A 362 -15.99 12.05 -42.53
CA VAL A 362 -15.50 11.15 -41.46
C VAL A 362 -15.56 9.70 -41.93
N HIS A 363 -14.45 9.02 -41.91
CA HIS A 363 -14.34 7.59 -42.18
C HIS A 363 -13.65 6.86 -41.02
N ARG A 364 -13.78 5.51 -41.01
CA ARG A 364 -13.29 4.66 -39.90
C ARG A 364 -11.79 4.84 -39.61
N GLY A 365 -10.98 5.12 -40.63
CA GLY A 365 -9.53 5.36 -40.45
C GLY A 365 -9.22 6.55 -39.57
N MET A 366 -10.03 7.63 -39.67
CA MET A 366 -9.84 8.84 -38.85
C MET A 366 -10.10 8.58 -37.37
N LEU A 367 -10.96 7.62 -37.01
CA LEU A 367 -11.27 7.29 -35.62
C LEU A 367 -10.05 6.69 -34.89
N LEU A 368 -9.16 6.07 -35.66
CA LEU A 368 -7.93 5.44 -35.15
C LEU A 368 -6.68 6.32 -35.35
N ASP A 369 -6.81 7.45 -36.06
CA ASP A 369 -5.73 8.39 -36.25
C ASP A 369 -5.59 9.29 -34.99
N LYS A 370 -4.34 9.54 -34.60
CA LYS A 370 -4.00 10.40 -33.46
C LYS A 370 -4.30 11.87 -33.70
N GLN A 371 -4.38 12.29 -34.97
CA GLN A 371 -4.72 13.65 -35.35
C GLN A 371 -6.16 14.00 -34.92
N TYR A 372 -7.05 13.02 -34.89
CA TYR A 372 -8.46 13.24 -34.60
C TYR A 372 -8.86 12.81 -33.19
N ALA A 373 -9.91 13.44 -32.67
CA ALA A 373 -10.55 13.07 -31.41
C ALA A 373 -12.05 12.95 -31.61
N ILE A 374 -12.65 11.90 -31.06
CA ILE A 374 -14.11 11.83 -30.91
C ILE A 374 -14.49 12.59 -29.66
N VAL A 375 -15.40 13.55 -29.80
CA VAL A 375 -15.83 14.42 -28.71
C VAL A 375 -17.36 14.37 -28.60
N GLN A 376 -17.86 14.19 -27.38
CA GLN A 376 -19.28 14.34 -27.10
C GLN A 376 -19.55 15.75 -26.56
N ARG A 377 -20.58 16.43 -27.11
CA ARG A 377 -21.01 17.76 -26.67
C ARG A 377 -21.45 17.73 -25.21
N GLY A 378 -21.22 18.82 -24.48
CA GLY A 378 -21.76 18.99 -23.14
C GLY A 378 -23.27 19.12 -23.12
N GLY A 379 -23.90 18.87 -21.99
CA GLY A 379 -25.32 19.03 -21.80
C GLY A 379 -26.09 17.73 -21.63
N LYS A 380 -27.37 17.72 -21.96
CA LYS A 380 -28.26 16.56 -21.79
C LYS A 380 -27.74 15.35 -22.57
N GLY A 381 -27.70 14.19 -21.93
CA GLY A 381 -27.26 12.93 -22.56
C GLY A 381 -25.75 12.73 -22.65
N ASN A 382 -24.92 13.69 -22.21
CA ASN A 382 -23.48 13.50 -22.14
C ASN A 382 -23.12 12.35 -21.21
N SER A 383 -22.21 11.47 -21.61
CA SER A 383 -21.81 10.28 -20.84
C SER A 383 -21.15 10.61 -19.49
N LEU A 384 -20.57 11.80 -19.35
CA LEU A 384 -20.02 12.33 -18.09
C LEU A 384 -21.07 13.05 -17.23
N GLY A 385 -22.34 13.08 -17.67
CA GLY A 385 -23.40 13.83 -17.02
C GLY A 385 -23.16 15.35 -17.10
N ARG A 386 -23.65 16.07 -16.11
CA ARG A 386 -23.60 17.54 -16.02
C ARG A 386 -22.42 18.07 -15.24
N LEU A 387 -21.78 17.23 -14.37
CA LEU A 387 -20.68 17.64 -13.49
C LEU A 387 -19.52 16.65 -13.57
N ILE A 388 -18.29 17.18 -13.60
CA ILE A 388 -17.05 16.45 -13.36
C ILE A 388 -16.31 17.09 -12.20
N PHE A 389 -15.79 16.26 -11.28
CA PHE A 389 -14.88 16.66 -10.23
C PHE A 389 -13.47 16.17 -10.58
N ARG A 390 -12.56 17.10 -10.85
CA ARG A 390 -11.22 16.83 -11.35
C ARG A 390 -10.19 16.84 -10.25
N PHE A 391 -9.31 15.85 -10.29
CA PHE A 391 -8.15 15.68 -9.44
C PHE A 391 -6.98 15.15 -10.25
N ASP A 392 -5.75 15.42 -9.80
CA ASP A 392 -4.56 14.96 -10.52
C ASP A 392 -4.39 13.47 -10.35
N ASN A 393 -4.15 12.76 -11.45
CA ASN A 393 -3.81 11.34 -11.46
C ASN A 393 -3.22 10.92 -12.81
N ASN A 394 -2.51 9.80 -12.83
CA ASN A 394 -1.86 9.26 -14.03
C ASN A 394 -2.78 8.32 -14.85
N PHE A 395 -4.05 8.16 -14.46
CA PHE A 395 -4.96 7.16 -15.03
C PHE A 395 -6.10 7.76 -15.86
N SER A 396 -6.18 9.08 -15.93
CA SER A 396 -7.28 9.81 -16.60
C SER A 396 -8.66 9.42 -16.06
N VAL A 397 -8.77 9.23 -14.73
CA VAL A 397 -10.03 8.95 -14.05
C VAL A 397 -10.55 10.19 -13.32
N TYR A 398 -11.88 10.29 -13.20
CA TYR A 398 -12.56 11.39 -12.52
C TYR A 398 -13.72 10.87 -11.69
N LEU A 399 -14.22 11.71 -10.75
CA LEU A 399 -15.57 11.57 -10.24
C LEU A 399 -16.50 12.37 -11.15
N HIS A 400 -17.64 11.81 -11.56
CA HIS A 400 -18.54 12.51 -12.47
C HIS A 400 -20.00 12.07 -12.31
N ASP A 401 -20.89 12.91 -12.77
CA ASP A 401 -22.32 12.62 -12.94
C ASP A 401 -22.56 11.60 -14.06
N THR A 402 -23.79 11.16 -14.23
CA THR A 402 -24.18 10.22 -15.30
C THR A 402 -25.64 10.39 -15.67
N PRO A 403 -25.99 10.32 -16.98
CA PRO A 403 -27.38 10.28 -17.43
C PRO A 403 -28.06 8.94 -17.16
N SER A 404 -27.30 7.86 -17.04
CA SER A 404 -27.80 6.50 -16.74
C SER A 404 -27.78 6.31 -15.22
N ARG A 405 -28.94 6.19 -14.59
CA ARG A 405 -29.05 6.14 -13.12
C ARG A 405 -29.52 4.77 -12.59
N ASP A 406 -30.09 3.93 -13.44
CA ASP A 406 -30.73 2.66 -13.05
C ASP A 406 -29.76 1.68 -12.38
N PHE A 407 -28.49 1.70 -12.78
CA PHE A 407 -27.47 0.83 -12.20
C PHE A 407 -27.19 1.12 -10.72
N PHE A 408 -27.53 2.34 -10.21
CA PHE A 408 -27.34 2.60 -8.77
C PHE A 408 -28.19 1.71 -7.89
N ASN A 409 -29.27 1.12 -8.43
CA ASN A 409 -30.14 0.18 -7.72
C ASN A 409 -29.62 -1.27 -7.80
N GLN A 410 -28.57 -1.54 -8.55
CA GLN A 410 -27.97 -2.86 -8.67
C GLN A 410 -26.97 -3.11 -7.53
N ALA A 411 -26.81 -4.38 -7.14
CA ALA A 411 -25.82 -4.79 -6.15
C ALA A 411 -24.38 -4.64 -6.67
N ASP A 412 -24.13 -5.10 -7.93
CA ASP A 412 -22.87 -4.88 -8.62
C ASP A 412 -22.96 -3.59 -9.45
N ARG A 413 -22.09 -2.65 -9.14
CA ARG A 413 -21.99 -1.36 -9.82
C ARG A 413 -20.65 -1.17 -10.53
N GLY A 414 -20.03 -2.26 -10.94
CA GLY A 414 -18.83 -2.29 -11.79
C GLY A 414 -19.16 -2.00 -13.26
N VAL A 415 -19.57 -0.78 -13.60
CA VAL A 415 -20.20 -0.41 -14.87
C VAL A 415 -19.42 0.61 -15.71
N SER A 416 -18.24 1.05 -15.26
CA SER A 416 -17.46 2.07 -15.95
C SER A 416 -16.15 1.53 -16.53
N HIS A 417 -15.47 2.36 -17.31
CA HIS A 417 -14.11 2.12 -17.81
C HIS A 417 -13.01 2.61 -16.87
N GLY A 418 -13.32 2.78 -15.57
CA GLY A 418 -12.37 3.17 -14.53
C GLY A 418 -12.76 4.46 -13.78
N CYS A 419 -13.56 5.35 -14.37
CA CYS A 419 -14.06 6.53 -13.68
C CYS A 419 -15.12 6.19 -12.62
N VAL A 420 -15.32 7.07 -11.66
CA VAL A 420 -16.30 6.90 -10.58
C VAL A 420 -17.53 7.75 -10.88
N ARG A 421 -18.68 7.10 -11.12
CA ARG A 421 -19.98 7.74 -11.30
C ARG A 421 -20.63 7.96 -9.94
N VAL A 422 -21.08 9.17 -9.65
CA VAL A 422 -21.68 9.52 -8.37
C VAL A 422 -23.20 9.67 -8.47
N GLU A 423 -23.90 9.18 -7.45
CA GLU A 423 -25.38 9.18 -7.43
C GLU A 423 -25.95 10.59 -7.17
N LYS A 424 -25.32 11.39 -6.32
CA LYS A 424 -25.81 12.71 -5.89
C LYS A 424 -24.79 13.80 -6.25
N PRO A 425 -24.60 14.10 -7.55
CA PRO A 425 -23.55 15.04 -7.98
C PRO A 425 -23.79 16.48 -7.53
N PHE A 426 -25.06 16.92 -7.42
CA PHE A 426 -25.40 18.26 -6.94
C PHE A 426 -25.07 18.43 -5.46
N GLU A 427 -25.45 17.46 -4.62
CA GLU A 427 -25.15 17.43 -3.19
C GLU A 427 -23.65 17.36 -2.94
N LEU A 428 -22.92 16.60 -3.76
CA LEU A 428 -21.46 16.56 -3.71
C LEU A 428 -20.86 17.93 -4.09
N ALA A 429 -21.42 18.61 -5.09
CA ALA A 429 -21.00 19.97 -5.46
C ALA A 429 -21.24 20.96 -4.33
N LYS A 430 -22.41 20.91 -3.66
CA LYS A 430 -22.72 21.72 -2.47
C LYS A 430 -21.73 21.46 -1.33
N PHE A 431 -21.42 20.19 -1.08
CA PHE A 431 -20.42 19.82 -0.09
C PHE A 431 -19.04 20.38 -0.42
N ILE A 432 -18.58 20.23 -1.68
CA ILE A 432 -17.25 20.68 -2.11
C ILE A 432 -17.12 22.20 -2.10
N LEU A 433 -18.15 22.92 -2.53
CA LEU A 433 -18.19 24.37 -2.73
C LEU A 433 -19.03 25.08 -1.66
N LYS A 434 -18.97 24.62 -0.40
CA LYS A 434 -19.81 25.14 0.70
C LYS A 434 -19.61 26.62 1.01
N ASP A 435 -18.57 27.25 0.45
CA ASP A 435 -18.26 28.67 0.54
C ASP A 435 -19.05 29.53 -0.46
N LYS A 436 -19.77 28.91 -1.40
CA LYS A 436 -20.59 29.60 -2.38
C LYS A 436 -21.96 29.95 -1.83
N ASP A 437 -22.52 31.06 -2.36
CA ASP A 437 -23.84 31.55 -1.99
C ASP A 437 -25.00 30.74 -2.62
N GLU A 438 -26.21 30.98 -2.16
CA GLU A 438 -27.39 30.28 -2.64
C GLU A 438 -27.64 30.55 -4.13
N LYS A 439 -27.42 31.79 -4.59
CA LYS A 439 -27.54 32.17 -6.00
C LYS A 439 -26.62 31.35 -6.91
N PHE A 440 -25.41 31.04 -6.44
CA PHE A 440 -24.51 30.15 -7.18
C PHE A 440 -25.14 28.76 -7.34
N PHE A 441 -25.72 28.20 -6.28
CA PHE A 441 -26.33 26.85 -6.34
C PHE A 441 -27.64 26.84 -7.14
N GLU A 442 -28.42 27.91 -7.14
CA GLU A 442 -29.57 28.08 -8.06
C GLU A 442 -29.10 28.04 -9.52
N ASN A 443 -28.04 28.79 -9.86
CA ASN A 443 -27.46 28.79 -11.19
C ASN A 443 -26.86 27.43 -11.58
N LEU A 444 -26.20 26.73 -10.62
CA LEU A 444 -25.71 25.40 -10.83
C LEU A 444 -26.84 24.40 -11.12
N ASN A 445 -27.94 24.50 -10.35
CA ASN A 445 -29.12 23.69 -10.59
C ASN A 445 -29.72 23.94 -11.98
N TYR A 446 -29.84 25.22 -12.40
CA TYR A 446 -30.23 25.55 -13.75
C TYR A 446 -29.32 24.89 -14.80
N CYS A 447 -28.00 24.98 -14.64
CA CYS A 447 -27.04 24.35 -15.55
C CYS A 447 -27.20 22.85 -15.63
N MET A 448 -27.65 22.21 -14.55
CA MET A 448 -27.79 20.75 -14.47
C MET A 448 -29.14 20.24 -15.00
N THR A 449 -30.20 21.03 -14.89
CA THR A 449 -31.58 20.57 -15.17
C THR A 449 -32.13 21.08 -16.50
N ALA A 450 -31.72 22.28 -16.94
CA ALA A 450 -32.21 22.86 -18.17
C ALA A 450 -31.84 22.03 -19.41
N ASP A 451 -32.79 21.83 -20.31
CA ASP A 451 -32.58 21.15 -21.59
C ASP A 451 -31.68 21.97 -22.54
N SER A 452 -31.84 23.30 -22.54
CA SER A 452 -30.97 24.24 -23.25
C SER A 452 -30.56 25.39 -22.34
N LEU A 453 -29.32 25.84 -22.46
CA LEU A 453 -28.72 26.89 -21.63
C LEU A 453 -28.88 28.24 -22.36
N THR A 454 -30.08 28.85 -22.29
CA THR A 454 -30.41 30.10 -22.97
C THR A 454 -30.03 31.32 -22.14
N GLU A 455 -30.12 31.23 -20.82
CA GLU A 455 -29.82 32.31 -19.90
C GLU A 455 -28.32 32.46 -19.65
N LYS A 456 -27.59 33.12 -20.55
CA LYS A 456 -26.12 33.23 -20.54
C LYS A 456 -25.54 33.67 -19.18
N LYS A 457 -26.23 34.56 -18.44
CA LYS A 457 -25.76 35.06 -17.12
C LYS A 457 -25.79 34.01 -16.02
N ARG A 458 -26.53 32.92 -16.19
CA ARG A 458 -26.64 31.80 -15.25
C ARG A 458 -25.67 30.65 -15.56
N ILE A 459 -24.99 30.73 -16.71
CA ILE A 459 -24.11 29.64 -17.12
C ILE A 459 -22.85 29.61 -16.26
N ILE A 460 -22.66 28.50 -15.56
CA ILE A 460 -21.43 28.17 -14.82
C ILE A 460 -20.59 27.23 -15.67
N GLY A 461 -19.34 27.58 -15.88
CA GLY A 461 -18.36 26.70 -16.59
C GLY A 461 -17.51 25.90 -15.65
N SER A 462 -16.24 26.28 -15.49
CA SER A 462 -15.27 25.61 -14.61
C SER A 462 -15.12 26.40 -13.31
N VAL A 463 -15.14 25.71 -12.19
CA VAL A 463 -14.99 26.26 -10.83
C VAL A 463 -13.80 25.66 -10.13
N LYS A 464 -12.87 26.49 -9.66
CA LYS A 464 -11.73 26.04 -8.84
C LYS A 464 -12.22 25.71 -7.43
N VAL A 465 -11.71 24.60 -6.88
CA VAL A 465 -11.92 24.19 -5.48
C VAL A 465 -10.73 24.67 -4.66
N LYS A 466 -10.98 25.54 -3.68
CA LYS A 466 -9.95 26.13 -2.80
C LYS A 466 -10.43 26.13 -1.35
N PRO A 467 -9.66 25.57 -0.40
CA PRO A 467 -8.49 24.68 -0.66
C PRO A 467 -8.89 23.42 -1.42
N ALA A 468 -7.93 22.80 -2.09
CA ALA A 468 -8.16 21.50 -2.75
C ALA A 468 -8.64 20.47 -1.72
N LEU A 469 -9.66 19.70 -2.05
CA LEU A 469 -10.30 18.77 -1.12
C LEU A 469 -9.66 17.37 -1.21
N PRO A 470 -9.06 16.83 -0.15
CA PRO A 470 -8.47 15.50 -0.14
C PRO A 470 -9.43 14.42 -0.64
N LEU A 471 -8.92 13.51 -1.48
CA LEU A 471 -9.68 12.43 -2.10
C LEU A 471 -8.90 11.11 -1.97
N PHE A 472 -9.57 10.09 -1.45
CA PHE A 472 -9.05 8.76 -1.25
C PHE A 472 -9.90 7.73 -2.01
N LEU A 473 -9.32 7.05 -2.99
CA LEU A 473 -9.91 5.89 -3.64
C LEU A 473 -9.31 4.63 -3.00
N THR A 474 -10.10 3.90 -2.23
CA THR A 474 -9.67 2.84 -1.32
C THR A 474 -10.32 1.51 -1.64
N TYR A 475 -9.80 0.44 -1.00
CA TYR A 475 -10.31 -0.91 -1.17
C TYR A 475 -10.30 -1.66 0.15
N TYR A 476 -11.35 -1.48 0.95
CA TYR A 476 -11.56 -2.22 2.21
C TYR A 476 -12.75 -3.15 2.07
N THR A 477 -12.53 -4.44 2.25
CA THR A 477 -13.57 -5.48 2.19
C THR A 477 -14.19 -5.77 3.55
N LEU A 478 -13.60 -5.25 4.63
CA LEU A 478 -14.17 -5.16 5.96
C LEU A 478 -14.12 -3.72 6.46
N TYR A 479 -15.17 -3.29 7.11
CA TYR A 479 -15.26 -1.99 7.74
C TYR A 479 -16.05 -2.10 9.05
N PRO A 480 -15.68 -1.38 10.13
CA PRO A 480 -16.45 -1.46 11.38
C PRO A 480 -17.82 -0.82 11.19
N LEU A 481 -18.85 -1.50 11.68
CA LEU A 481 -20.21 -0.97 11.71
C LEU A 481 -20.24 0.27 12.62
N ASN A 482 -20.76 1.40 12.12
CA ASN A 482 -20.85 2.68 12.86
C ASN A 482 -19.51 3.24 13.38
N GLY A 483 -18.38 2.78 12.87
CA GLY A 483 -17.06 3.24 13.31
C GLY A 483 -16.63 2.75 14.70
N GLU A 484 -17.44 1.95 15.39
CA GLU A 484 -17.15 1.44 16.73
C GLU A 484 -16.83 -0.06 16.74
N LYS A 485 -15.82 -0.42 17.53
CA LYS A 485 -15.30 -1.78 17.68
C LYS A 485 -16.33 -2.81 18.20
N LYS A 486 -17.34 -2.35 18.94
CA LYS A 486 -18.33 -3.22 19.60
C LYS A 486 -19.53 -3.60 18.73
N SER A 487 -19.70 -2.99 17.56
CA SER A 487 -20.89 -3.13 16.73
C SER A 487 -20.78 -4.16 15.59
N GLY A 488 -19.65 -4.85 15.48
CA GLY A 488 -19.43 -5.86 14.44
C GLY A 488 -18.82 -5.29 13.14
N TRP A 489 -18.78 -6.11 12.10
CA TRP A 489 -18.17 -5.80 10.83
C TRP A 489 -19.20 -5.79 9.69
N VAL A 490 -19.07 -4.80 8.81
CA VAL A 490 -19.70 -4.85 7.48
C VAL A 490 -18.71 -5.48 6.52
N SER A 491 -19.14 -6.55 5.84
CA SER A 491 -18.35 -7.29 4.86
C SER A 491 -18.81 -6.95 3.46
N TYR A 492 -17.87 -6.59 2.59
CA TYR A 492 -18.10 -6.27 1.19
C TYR A 492 -17.45 -7.32 0.26
N PRO A 493 -17.99 -7.55 -0.94
CA PRO A 493 -17.41 -8.47 -1.90
C PRO A 493 -16.03 -8.00 -2.39
N ASP A 494 -15.14 -8.95 -2.70
CA ASP A 494 -13.84 -8.66 -3.33
C ASP A 494 -14.00 -8.48 -4.85
N VAL A 495 -14.63 -7.38 -5.26
CA VAL A 495 -15.07 -7.11 -6.64
C VAL A 495 -13.94 -7.11 -7.67
N TYR A 496 -12.70 -6.87 -7.27
CA TYR A 496 -11.52 -6.87 -8.15
C TYR A 496 -10.55 -8.03 -7.90
N GLY A 497 -10.85 -8.90 -6.94
CA GLY A 497 -9.98 -10.00 -6.56
C GLY A 497 -8.72 -9.59 -5.80
N TYR A 498 -8.71 -8.40 -5.18
CA TYR A 498 -7.52 -7.89 -4.48
C TYR A 498 -7.25 -8.60 -3.16
N ASP A 499 -8.28 -9.08 -2.45
CA ASP A 499 -8.10 -9.95 -1.30
C ASP A 499 -7.43 -11.26 -1.70
N LYS A 500 -7.88 -11.86 -2.81
CA LYS A 500 -7.27 -13.08 -3.34
C LYS A 500 -5.78 -12.87 -3.63
N VAL A 501 -5.41 -11.77 -4.26
CA VAL A 501 -4.01 -11.45 -4.61
C VAL A 501 -3.15 -11.26 -3.36
N ILE A 502 -3.64 -10.54 -2.35
CA ILE A 502 -2.97 -10.36 -1.04
C ILE A 502 -2.83 -11.72 -0.36
N TYR A 503 -3.92 -12.47 -0.26
CA TYR A 503 -3.95 -13.79 0.40
C TYR A 503 -2.95 -14.77 -0.22
N ASP A 504 -2.95 -14.89 -1.55
CA ASP A 504 -2.05 -15.78 -2.28
C ASP A 504 -0.57 -15.40 -2.04
N PHE A 505 -0.27 -14.09 -2.00
CA PHE A 505 1.08 -13.61 -1.67
C PHE A 505 1.49 -13.97 -0.23
N LEU A 506 0.62 -13.69 0.74
CA LEU A 506 0.90 -13.96 2.15
C LEU A 506 1.02 -15.48 2.40
N MET A 507 0.16 -16.29 1.81
CA MET A 507 0.23 -17.76 1.90
C MET A 507 1.55 -18.32 1.38
N ARG A 508 2.02 -17.82 0.23
CA ARG A 508 3.28 -18.29 -0.39
C ARG A 508 4.50 -17.94 0.46
N ASN A 509 4.55 -16.73 1.00
CA ASN A 509 5.77 -16.19 1.60
C ASN A 509 5.81 -16.33 3.12
N TYR A 510 4.66 -16.42 3.79
CA TYR A 510 4.57 -16.34 5.24
C TYR A 510 3.73 -17.45 5.90
N ARG A 511 3.19 -18.40 5.14
CA ARG A 511 2.46 -19.56 5.67
C ARG A 511 3.05 -20.92 5.22
#